data_54f5b4d9516423d7c64ff5225fc4e261
#
_entry.id   54f5b4d9516423d7c64ff5225fc4e261
#
_cell.length_a   1.000
_cell.length_b   1.000
_cell.length_c   1.000
_cell.angle_alpha   90.00
_cell.angle_beta   90.00
_cell.angle_gamma   90.00
#
_symmetry.space_group_name_H-M   'P 1'
#
loop_
_entity.id
_entity.type
_entity.pdbx_description
1 polymer ?
#
loop_
_entity_poly.entity_id
_entity_poly.type
_entity_poly.pdbx_seq_one_letter_code
_entity_poly.pdbx_strand_id
1 'polypeptide(L)'
;MKVTDEYATWFRVLLKEDLDSAVQVAQAVAALREEGPTLGRPLVDRLKESFLHHLKELRPGSRGRSEIRIIFAFDPTRSALLLLGGDKAGNWERWYKENIPLAEQLYIDYTCDDEE
;
A
#
# COMPACT_ATOMS: atom_id res chain seq x y z
N MET A 1 2.20 -9.26 -9.54
CA MET A 1 1.99 -8.01 -8.78
C MET A 1 1.76 -6.85 -9.72
N LYS A 2 0.79 -6.01 -9.40
CA LYS A 2 0.45 -4.82 -10.19
C LYS A 2 0.56 -3.58 -9.31
N VAL A 3 0.84 -2.43 -9.92
CA VAL A 3 0.88 -1.15 -9.20
C VAL A 3 0.06 -0.12 -9.98
N THR A 4 -0.56 0.80 -9.23
CA THR A 4 -1.25 1.93 -9.85
C THR A 4 -0.24 3.00 -10.26
N ASP A 5 -0.66 3.92 -11.13
CA ASP A 5 0.17 5.09 -11.48
C ASP A 5 0.44 5.96 -10.24
N GLU A 6 -0.54 6.06 -9.35
CA GLU A 6 -0.42 6.80 -8.10
C GLU A 6 0.69 6.23 -7.22
N TYR A 7 0.71 4.91 -7.04
CA TYR A 7 1.78 4.26 -6.28
C TYR A 7 3.14 4.47 -6.94
N ALA A 8 3.22 4.25 -8.25
CA ALA A 8 4.48 4.37 -8.97
C ALA A 8 5.06 5.79 -8.89
N THR A 9 4.21 6.80 -9.02
CA THR A 9 4.63 8.20 -8.90
C THR A 9 5.13 8.50 -7.49
N TRP A 10 4.38 8.07 -6.48
CA TRP A 10 4.78 8.24 -5.08
C TRP A 10 6.13 7.59 -4.79
N PHE A 11 6.33 6.37 -5.26
CA PHE A 11 7.58 5.65 -5.01
C PHE A 11 8.79 6.31 -5.69
N ARG A 12 8.61 6.84 -6.90
CA ARG A 12 9.69 7.56 -7.59
C ARG A 12 10.11 8.81 -6.83
N VAL A 13 9.16 9.54 -6.25
CA VAL A 13 9.46 10.70 -5.41
C VAL A 13 10.21 10.26 -4.15
N LEU A 14 9.75 9.18 -3.52
CA LEU A 14 10.41 8.65 -2.33
C LEU A 14 11.86 8.26 -2.60
N LEU A 15 12.13 7.63 -3.74
CA LEU A 15 13.50 7.27 -4.14
C LEU A 15 14.44 8.49 -4.21
N LYS A 16 13.91 9.64 -4.61
CA LYS A 16 14.71 10.88 -4.72
C LYS A 16 14.86 11.60 -3.39
N GLU A 17 13.81 11.60 -2.58
CA GLU A 17 13.76 12.43 -1.37
C GLU A 17 14.16 11.68 -0.10
N ASP A 18 13.95 10.37 -0.04
CA ASP A 18 14.20 9.58 1.16
C ASP A 18 14.57 8.15 0.76
N LEU A 19 15.81 7.97 0.36
CA LEU A 19 16.31 6.70 -0.13
C LEU A 19 16.21 5.59 0.94
N ASP A 20 16.47 5.92 2.20
CA ASP A 20 16.41 4.91 3.27
C ASP A 20 15.01 4.34 3.42
N SER A 21 13.99 5.19 3.37
CA SER A 21 12.60 4.73 3.41
C SER A 21 12.25 3.95 2.15
N ALA A 22 12.73 4.38 0.98
CA ALA A 22 12.48 3.66 -0.27
C ALA A 22 13.05 2.23 -0.24
N VAL A 23 14.22 2.05 0.36
CA VAL A 23 14.82 0.72 0.56
C VAL A 23 13.94 -0.15 1.45
N GLN A 24 13.41 0.40 2.54
CA GLN A 24 12.50 -0.32 3.42
C GLN A 24 11.21 -0.73 2.70
N VAL A 25 10.67 0.17 1.88
CA VAL A 25 9.50 -0.13 1.06
C VAL A 25 9.80 -1.27 0.08
N ALA A 26 10.94 -1.19 -0.61
CA ALA A 26 11.32 -2.23 -1.57
C ALA A 26 11.44 -3.60 -0.91
N GLN A 27 12.01 -3.66 0.30
CA GLN A 27 12.12 -4.90 1.04
C GLN A 27 10.76 -5.48 1.44
N ALA A 28 9.85 -4.62 1.90
CA ALA A 28 8.50 -5.04 2.28
C ALA A 28 7.71 -5.53 1.06
N VAL A 29 7.84 -4.83 -0.07
CA VAL A 29 7.18 -5.23 -1.33
C VAL A 29 7.72 -6.56 -1.83
N ALA A 30 9.04 -6.80 -1.70
CA ALA A 30 9.63 -8.08 -2.08
C ALA A 30 9.08 -9.23 -1.23
N ALA A 31 8.92 -9.01 0.08
CA ALA A 31 8.33 -10.01 0.97
C ALA A 31 6.89 -10.32 0.59
N LEU A 32 6.11 -9.28 0.26
CA LEU A 32 4.73 -9.44 -0.18
C LEU A 32 4.64 -10.22 -1.49
N ARG A 33 5.52 -9.94 -2.42
CA ARG A 33 5.58 -10.65 -3.70
C ARG A 33 5.87 -12.14 -3.51
N GLU A 34 6.79 -12.45 -2.62
CA GLU A 34 7.22 -13.83 -2.37
C GLU A 34 6.17 -14.63 -1.60
N GLU A 35 5.60 -14.05 -0.54
CA GLU A 35 4.68 -14.78 0.35
C GLU A 35 3.20 -14.63 -0.04
N GLY A 36 2.83 -13.57 -0.73
CA GLY A 36 1.47 -13.35 -1.18
C GLY A 36 0.46 -13.25 -0.04
N PRO A 37 -0.74 -13.82 -0.19
CA PRO A 37 -1.80 -13.68 0.82
C PRO A 37 -1.48 -14.27 2.21
N THR A 38 -0.44 -15.07 2.33
CA THR A 38 -0.05 -15.64 3.63
C THR A 38 0.77 -14.68 4.48
N LEU A 39 1.27 -13.58 3.89
CA LEU A 39 2.02 -12.59 4.65
C LEU A 39 1.08 -11.85 5.61
N GLY A 40 1.41 -11.88 6.89
CA GLY A 40 0.61 -11.26 7.94
C GLY A 40 1.42 -10.31 8.80
N ARG A 41 0.95 -10.09 10.02
CA ARG A 41 1.62 -9.21 10.96
C ARG A 41 3.05 -9.65 11.24
N PRO A 42 3.97 -8.71 11.48
CA PRO A 42 3.73 -7.26 11.61
C PRO A 42 3.72 -6.50 10.28
N LEU A 43 4.17 -7.11 9.17
CA LEU A 43 4.31 -6.41 7.89
C LEU A 43 2.97 -6.06 7.23
N VAL A 44 1.96 -6.91 7.40
CA VAL A 44 0.65 -6.72 6.76
C VAL A 44 -0.45 -6.76 7.81
N ASP A 45 -1.40 -5.85 7.72
CA ASP A 45 -2.59 -5.85 8.55
C ASP A 45 -3.81 -5.41 7.72
N ARG A 46 -4.99 -5.70 8.23
CA ARG A 46 -6.25 -5.34 7.58
C ARG A 46 -6.60 -3.90 7.90
N LEU A 47 -7.22 -3.23 6.92
CA LEU A 47 -7.78 -1.89 7.14
C LEU A 47 -9.23 -2.03 7.60
N LYS A 48 -9.46 -1.84 8.89
CA LYS A 48 -10.77 -2.04 9.52
C LYS A 48 -11.78 -0.96 9.15
N GLU A 49 -11.30 0.21 8.77
CA GLU A 49 -12.14 1.37 8.50
C GLU A 49 -12.60 1.44 7.03
N SER A 50 -12.14 0.52 6.19
CA SER A 50 -12.56 0.44 4.81
C SER A 50 -13.86 -0.34 4.71
N PHE A 51 -14.80 0.15 3.87
CA PHE A 51 -15.99 -0.63 3.55
C PHE A 51 -15.70 -1.75 2.57
N LEU A 52 -14.56 -1.71 1.88
CA LEU A 52 -14.07 -2.83 1.09
C LEU A 52 -13.26 -3.75 2.00
N HIS A 53 -13.84 -4.85 2.40
CA HIS A 53 -13.27 -5.74 3.43
C HIS A 53 -11.92 -6.36 3.08
N HIS A 54 -11.47 -6.23 1.85
CA HIS A 54 -10.22 -6.85 1.40
C HIS A 54 -9.06 -5.85 1.25
N LEU A 55 -9.24 -4.60 1.64
CA LEU A 55 -8.12 -3.66 1.68
C LEU A 55 -7.22 -3.95 2.87
N LYS A 56 -5.92 -3.91 2.62
CA LYS A 56 -4.89 -4.17 3.61
C LYS A 56 -3.84 -3.08 3.55
N GLU A 57 -3.02 -3.00 4.59
CA GLU A 57 -1.87 -2.12 4.56
C GLU A 57 -0.57 -2.91 4.75
N LEU A 58 0.45 -2.49 4.02
CA LEU A 58 1.82 -2.97 4.16
C LEU A 58 2.56 -1.96 5.02
N ARG A 59 3.30 -2.44 6.01
CA ARG A 59 4.00 -1.63 7.01
C ARG A 59 5.50 -1.82 6.89
N PRO A 60 6.18 -1.09 5.99
CA PRO A 60 7.64 -1.18 5.90
C PRO A 60 8.29 -0.75 7.22
N GLY A 61 9.48 -1.25 7.47
CA GLY A 61 10.29 -0.74 8.57
C GLY A 61 10.54 0.74 8.39
N SER A 62 10.69 1.48 9.48
CA SER A 62 10.98 2.89 9.42
C SER A 62 12.29 3.20 10.11
N ARG A 63 13.00 4.18 9.57
CA ARG A 63 14.15 4.79 10.22
C ARG A 63 13.84 6.26 10.40
N GLY A 64 14.01 6.75 11.63
CA GLY A 64 13.69 8.13 11.94
C GLY A 64 12.21 8.32 12.23
N ARG A 65 11.64 9.44 11.74
CA ARG A 65 10.29 9.87 12.09
C ARG A 65 9.21 9.45 11.12
N SER A 66 9.57 8.85 10.00
CA SER A 66 8.58 8.47 9.01
C SER A 66 7.81 7.22 9.45
N GLU A 67 6.53 7.17 9.09
CA GLU A 67 5.68 5.99 9.28
C GLU A 67 5.00 5.69 7.95
N ILE A 68 5.77 5.06 7.06
CA ILE A 68 5.30 4.75 5.72
C ILE A 68 4.26 3.64 5.78
N ARG A 69 3.18 3.82 5.02
CA ARG A 69 2.14 2.81 4.82
C ARG A 69 1.80 2.71 3.35
N ILE A 70 1.54 1.49 2.89
CA ILE A 70 1.10 1.23 1.51
C ILE A 70 -0.23 0.51 1.60
N ILE A 71 -1.28 1.09 1.02
CA ILE A 71 -2.58 0.45 0.94
C ILE A 71 -2.62 -0.42 -0.31
N PHE A 72 -3.01 -1.66 -0.16
CA PHE A 72 -3.05 -2.62 -1.25
C PHE A 72 -4.20 -3.61 -1.06
N ALA A 73 -4.46 -4.39 -2.09
CA ALA A 73 -5.43 -5.49 -2.04
C ALA A 73 -4.93 -6.63 -2.93
N PHE A 74 -5.42 -7.84 -2.71
CA PHE A 74 -5.23 -8.91 -3.66
C PHE A 74 -6.40 -8.90 -4.64
N ASP A 75 -6.09 -8.97 -5.93
CA ASP A 75 -7.12 -9.03 -6.96
C ASP A 75 -7.75 -10.44 -7.02
N PRO A 76 -8.79 -10.65 -7.86
CA PRO A 76 -9.41 -11.99 -7.96
C PRO A 76 -8.44 -13.10 -8.37
N THR A 77 -7.32 -12.78 -9.01
CA THR A 77 -6.29 -13.77 -9.37
C THR A 77 -5.28 -13.99 -8.25
N ARG A 78 -5.49 -13.37 -7.09
CA ARG A 78 -4.62 -13.45 -5.91
C ARG A 78 -3.26 -12.77 -6.10
N SER A 79 -3.18 -11.86 -7.06
CA SER A 79 -2.02 -11.01 -7.27
C SER A 79 -2.18 -9.72 -6.48
N ALA A 80 -1.12 -9.25 -5.82
CA ALA A 80 -1.17 -8.01 -5.08
C ALA A 80 -1.28 -6.81 -6.02
N LEU A 81 -2.18 -5.89 -5.70
CA LEU A 81 -2.35 -4.62 -6.39
C LEU A 81 -2.01 -3.51 -5.40
N LEU A 82 -0.87 -2.85 -5.60
CA LEU A 82 -0.43 -1.74 -4.76
C LEU A 82 -1.15 -0.48 -5.20
N LEU A 83 -1.98 0.08 -4.33
CA LEU A 83 -2.90 1.16 -4.68
C LEU A 83 -2.31 2.54 -4.46
N LEU A 84 -1.82 2.81 -3.24
CA LEU A 84 -1.17 4.07 -2.95
C LEU A 84 -0.29 3.94 -1.71
N GLY A 85 0.65 4.87 -1.56
CA GLY A 85 1.52 4.92 -0.40
C GLY A 85 1.58 6.33 0.16
N GLY A 86 2.08 6.44 1.38
CA GLY A 86 2.26 7.72 2.03
C GLY A 86 2.86 7.58 3.41
N ASP A 87 3.03 8.72 4.06
CA ASP A 87 3.60 8.82 5.40
C ASP A 87 2.51 9.33 6.34
N LYS A 88 2.13 8.50 7.33
CA LYS A 88 1.09 8.88 8.29
C LYS A 88 1.63 9.55 9.55
N ALA A 89 2.94 9.77 9.61
CA ALA A 89 3.56 10.39 10.78
C ALA A 89 2.96 11.77 11.05
N GLY A 90 2.73 12.06 12.33
CA GLY A 90 2.20 13.35 12.76
C GLY A 90 0.69 13.49 12.77
N ASN A 91 -0.03 12.82 11.88
CA ASN A 91 -1.50 12.84 11.86
C ASN A 91 -2.06 11.61 11.16
N TRP A 92 -1.95 10.47 11.83
CA TRP A 92 -2.36 9.18 11.26
C TRP A 92 -3.87 9.11 10.99
N GLU A 93 -4.70 9.70 11.85
CA GLU A 93 -6.16 9.67 11.68
C GLU A 93 -6.57 10.37 10.38
N ARG A 94 -6.02 11.56 10.16
CA ARG A 94 -6.29 12.33 8.95
C ARG A 94 -5.78 11.58 7.71
N TRP A 95 -4.59 10.98 7.82
CA TRP A 95 -4.00 10.25 6.70
C TRP A 95 -4.93 9.12 6.25
N TYR A 96 -5.42 8.29 7.18
CA TYR A 96 -6.34 7.20 6.84
C TYR A 96 -7.67 7.74 6.29
N LYS A 97 -8.20 8.77 6.92
CA LYS A 97 -9.47 9.36 6.51
C LYS A 97 -9.43 9.87 5.07
N GLU A 98 -8.31 10.44 4.64
CA GLU A 98 -8.13 10.95 3.28
C GLU A 98 -7.78 9.86 2.28
N ASN A 99 -6.98 8.89 2.67
CA ASN A 99 -6.38 7.94 1.72
C ASN A 99 -7.16 6.63 1.55
N ILE A 100 -7.89 6.17 2.55
CA ILE A 100 -8.69 4.95 2.39
C ILE A 100 -9.75 5.10 1.29
N PRO A 101 -10.53 6.20 1.23
CA PRO A 101 -11.49 6.36 0.13
C PRO A 101 -10.83 6.43 -1.25
N LEU A 102 -9.65 7.04 -1.35
CA LEU A 102 -8.91 7.07 -2.61
C LEU A 102 -8.48 5.66 -3.03
N ALA A 103 -7.98 4.88 -2.08
CA ALA A 103 -7.58 3.50 -2.35
C ALA A 103 -8.77 2.64 -2.77
N GLU A 104 -9.92 2.82 -2.13
CA GLU A 104 -11.15 2.12 -2.50
C GLU A 104 -11.56 2.42 -3.94
N GLN A 105 -11.49 3.68 -4.33
CA GLN A 105 -11.82 4.08 -5.70
C GLN A 105 -10.82 3.51 -6.70
N LEU A 106 -9.53 3.56 -6.38
CA LEU A 106 -8.49 2.98 -7.23
C LEU A 106 -8.68 1.48 -7.42
N TYR A 107 -9.05 0.78 -6.35
CA TYR A 107 -9.33 -0.66 -6.45
C TYR A 107 -10.50 -0.93 -7.39
N ILE A 108 -11.58 -0.18 -7.26
CA ILE A 108 -12.76 -0.32 -8.12
C ILE A 108 -12.37 -0.05 -9.57
N ASP A 109 -11.66 1.04 -9.84
CA ASP A 109 -11.28 1.42 -11.19
C ASP A 109 -10.40 0.36 -11.87
N TYR A 110 -9.41 -0.15 -11.15
CA TYR A 110 -8.47 -1.12 -11.72
C TYR A 110 -9.09 -2.52 -11.87
N THR A 111 -9.98 -2.92 -10.97
CA THR A 111 -10.62 -4.24 -11.08
C THR A 111 -11.76 -4.25 -12.09
N CYS A 112 -12.47 -3.13 -12.28
CA CYS A 112 -13.48 -3.02 -13.33
C CYS A 112 -12.86 -3.15 -14.71
N ASP A 113 -11.69 -2.55 -14.92
CA ASP A 113 -10.96 -2.68 -16.20
C ASP A 113 -10.58 -4.13 -16.48
N ASP A 114 -10.23 -4.89 -15.45
CA ASP A 114 -9.85 -6.29 -15.59
C ASP A 114 -11.05 -7.21 -15.94
N GLU A 115 -12.27 -6.77 -15.67
CA GLU A 115 -13.48 -7.56 -15.95
C GLU A 115 -13.99 -7.39 -17.39
N GLU A 116 -13.50 -6.40 -18.09
CA GLU A 116 -13.84 -6.17 -19.48
C GLU A 116 -12.95 -7.00 -20.41
#